data_12bf86ecf72622874afef7be42e69de9
#
_entry.id   12bf86ecf72622874afef7be42e69de9
#
_cell.length_a   1.000
_cell.length_b   1.000
_cell.length_c   1.000
_cell.angle_alpha   90.00
_cell.angle_beta   90.00
_cell.angle_gamma   90.00
#
_symmetry.space_group_name_H-M   'P 1'
#
loop_
_entity.id
_entity.type
_entity.pdbx_description
1 polymer ?
#
loop_
_entity_poly.entity_id
_entity_poly.type
_entity_poly.pdbx_seq_one_letter_code
_entity_poly.pdbx_strand_id
1 'polypeptide(L)'
;LENDVRTDAQVERWVAAENKVTDAYLDTLPGRDVLKTRMRTLFDYERYSVPRKAGGRYFYTFNTGLQNQSPLYVRDGVMGHGRLLIDPNTWAKDGATALAEWEAAPDGKHLVYAVQDGGSDWRTLHVIDVTSGAVLPDRVAWSKFSRLEWDKAGEGFFYSRFPAPEQGREYLNADLNSAVYYHRLGTDQTADRLVYRTPAHPKWNHSPQVTDDGQWLVITTSEGTDPRFQIVAIRLDDPKWKPRTLISGMENEWKLVGSIGSRMWFVTDLGAPRSRLVILDAARRGRAPEEIVPQRADTLAGASMVGRRIILAYMSKAQSVAEMVELDGKPVGPVPMPGIGTAAGFGGKAGDPETFFSFSGFTTPGTIYRFNTDTGNAEEFARPRLA
;
A
#
# COMPACT_ATOMS: atom_id res chain seq x y z
N LEU A 1 5.39 32.30 -1.26
CA LEU A 1 4.81 31.06 -1.82
C LEU A 1 4.78 29.89 -0.80
N GLU A 2 5.03 30.17 0.48
CA GLU A 2 5.03 29.15 1.52
C GLU A 2 3.62 28.87 2.09
N ASN A 3 2.69 29.80 1.90
CA ASN A 3 1.32 29.68 2.40
C ASN A 3 0.41 28.92 1.40
N ASP A 4 -0.66 28.35 1.93
CA ASP A 4 -1.66 27.65 1.13
C ASP A 4 -2.42 28.63 0.23
N VAL A 5 -2.47 28.35 -1.07
CA VAL A 5 -3.19 29.12 -2.07
C VAL A 5 -4.69 29.31 -1.74
N ARG A 6 -5.29 28.40 -0.99
CA ARG A 6 -6.71 28.45 -0.60
C ARG A 6 -7.00 29.40 0.57
N THR A 7 -5.97 29.80 1.31
CA THR A 7 -6.12 30.63 2.52
C THR A 7 -5.35 31.94 2.45
N ASP A 8 -4.41 32.09 1.50
CA ASP A 8 -3.64 33.31 1.29
C ASP A 8 -3.97 33.96 -0.04
N ALA A 9 -4.71 35.06 0.01
CA ALA A 9 -5.15 35.79 -1.19
C ALA A 9 -3.99 36.37 -2.01
N GLN A 10 -2.80 36.59 -1.44
CA GLN A 10 -1.63 37.05 -2.21
C GLN A 10 -1.04 35.90 -3.02
N VAL A 11 -0.93 34.72 -2.43
CA VAL A 11 -0.48 33.50 -3.10
C VAL A 11 -1.48 33.11 -4.19
N GLU A 12 -2.79 33.17 -3.91
CA GLU A 12 -3.85 32.91 -4.89
C GLU A 12 -3.72 33.81 -6.13
N ARG A 13 -3.59 35.13 -5.92
CA ARG A 13 -3.43 36.08 -7.04
C ARG A 13 -2.17 35.83 -7.84
N TRP A 14 -1.06 35.50 -7.18
CA TRP A 14 0.19 35.20 -7.86
C TRP A 14 0.07 33.93 -8.71
N VAL A 15 -0.47 32.84 -8.15
CA VAL A 15 -0.70 31.58 -8.88
C VAL A 15 -1.63 31.81 -10.07
N ALA A 16 -2.72 32.56 -9.89
CA ALA A 16 -3.64 32.90 -10.99
C ALA A 16 -2.95 33.70 -12.12
N ALA A 17 -2.06 34.62 -11.77
CA ALA A 17 -1.30 35.41 -12.75
C ALA A 17 -0.31 34.53 -13.53
N GLU A 18 0.43 33.64 -12.88
CA GLU A 18 1.35 32.71 -13.52
C GLU A 18 0.62 31.69 -14.42
N ASN A 19 -0.50 31.15 -13.95
CA ASN A 19 -1.34 30.26 -14.75
C ASN A 19 -1.85 30.96 -16.01
N LYS A 20 -2.26 32.23 -15.91
CA LYS A 20 -2.69 33.01 -17.07
C LYS A 20 -1.61 33.15 -18.13
N VAL A 21 -0.35 33.36 -17.73
CA VAL A 21 0.79 33.43 -18.66
C VAL A 21 1.03 32.08 -19.31
N THR A 22 1.02 31.01 -18.50
CA THR A 22 1.22 29.63 -18.96
C THR A 22 0.15 29.21 -19.95
N ASP A 23 -1.12 29.43 -19.60
CA ASP A 23 -2.26 29.05 -20.45
C ASP A 23 -2.25 29.85 -21.78
N ALA A 24 -1.98 31.16 -21.71
CA ALA A 24 -1.86 31.97 -22.89
C ALA A 24 -0.77 31.47 -23.86
N TYR A 25 0.36 31.04 -23.34
CA TYR A 25 1.41 30.43 -24.17
C TYR A 25 1.00 29.06 -24.72
N LEU A 26 0.50 28.17 -23.88
CA LEU A 26 0.09 26.81 -24.28
C LEU A 26 -1.03 26.84 -25.33
N ASP A 27 -1.94 27.78 -25.26
CA ASP A 27 -3.04 27.91 -26.21
C ASP A 27 -2.57 28.34 -27.62
N THR A 28 -1.36 28.93 -27.74
CA THR A 28 -0.76 29.27 -29.04
C THR A 28 -0.07 28.09 -29.73
N LEU A 29 0.15 26.97 -29.01
CA LEU A 29 0.90 25.84 -29.56
C LEU A 29 0.11 25.08 -30.62
N PRO A 30 0.65 24.94 -31.86
CA PRO A 30 -0.03 24.19 -32.90
C PRO A 30 -0.20 22.72 -32.53
N GLY A 31 -1.36 22.15 -32.79
CA GLY A 31 -1.67 20.76 -32.54
C GLY A 31 -2.05 20.39 -31.07
N ARG A 32 -2.03 21.36 -30.13
CA ARG A 32 -2.40 21.12 -28.72
C ARG A 32 -3.78 20.48 -28.60
N ASP A 33 -4.79 21.02 -29.26
CA ASP A 33 -6.16 20.50 -29.16
C ASP A 33 -6.31 19.12 -29.78
N VAL A 34 -5.61 18.87 -30.90
CA VAL A 34 -5.57 17.53 -31.51
C VAL A 34 -4.96 16.50 -30.57
N LEU A 35 -3.83 16.85 -29.94
CA LEU A 35 -3.17 15.99 -28.95
C LEU A 35 -4.06 15.78 -27.72
N LYS A 36 -4.64 16.85 -27.18
CA LYS A 36 -5.55 16.78 -26.03
C LYS A 36 -6.75 15.87 -26.31
N THR A 37 -7.37 16.02 -27.47
CA THR A 37 -8.49 15.17 -27.89
C THR A 37 -8.06 13.72 -28.04
N ARG A 38 -6.90 13.46 -28.68
CA ARG A 38 -6.39 12.12 -28.85
C ARG A 38 -6.02 11.45 -27.53
N MET A 39 -5.35 12.18 -26.63
CA MET A 39 -5.05 11.70 -25.29
C MET A 39 -6.31 11.36 -24.51
N ARG A 40 -7.32 12.24 -24.53
CA ARG A 40 -8.60 11.99 -23.87
C ARG A 40 -9.24 10.69 -24.37
N THR A 41 -9.29 10.46 -25.68
CA THR A 41 -9.79 9.21 -26.25
C THR A 41 -8.98 7.99 -25.80
N LEU A 42 -7.64 8.11 -25.75
CA LEU A 42 -6.76 7.00 -25.34
C LEU A 42 -6.84 6.68 -23.86
N PHE A 43 -7.15 7.68 -23.01
CA PHE A 43 -7.31 7.48 -21.57
C PHE A 43 -8.73 7.09 -21.16
N ASP A 44 -9.71 7.17 -22.06
CA ASP A 44 -11.10 6.82 -21.80
C ASP A 44 -11.33 5.31 -21.93
N TYR A 45 -10.82 4.56 -20.97
CA TYR A 45 -11.01 3.11 -20.87
C TYR A 45 -11.08 2.65 -19.41
N GLU A 46 -11.68 1.49 -19.19
CA GLU A 46 -11.83 0.90 -17.87
C GLU A 46 -10.49 0.54 -17.23
N ARG A 47 -10.32 0.83 -15.95
CA ARG A 47 -9.13 0.48 -15.17
C ARG A 47 -9.51 -0.15 -13.85
N TYR A 48 -8.90 -1.28 -13.54
CA TYR A 48 -9.09 -2.04 -12.31
C TYR A 48 -7.79 -2.07 -11.50
N SER A 49 -7.89 -1.91 -10.17
CA SER A 49 -6.78 -2.29 -9.30
C SER A 49 -6.78 -3.79 -9.03
N VAL A 50 -5.63 -4.30 -8.56
CA VAL A 50 -5.53 -5.65 -8.02
C VAL A 50 -6.47 -5.76 -6.81
N PRO A 51 -7.38 -6.75 -6.76
CA PRO A 51 -8.26 -6.94 -5.61
C PRO A 51 -7.50 -7.33 -4.35
N ARG A 52 -7.98 -6.84 -3.20
CA ARG A 52 -7.58 -7.32 -1.86
C ARG A 52 -8.73 -8.09 -1.25
N LYS A 53 -8.42 -9.26 -0.67
CA LYS A 53 -9.42 -10.16 -0.07
C LYS A 53 -9.42 -10.05 1.44
N ALA A 54 -10.58 -9.85 2.02
CA ALA A 54 -10.80 -9.90 3.47
C ALA A 54 -12.21 -10.41 3.78
N GLY A 55 -12.36 -11.33 4.73
CA GLY A 55 -13.64 -11.87 5.20
C GLY A 55 -14.51 -12.47 4.08
N GLY A 56 -13.88 -13.06 3.04
CA GLY A 56 -14.60 -13.62 1.87
C GLY A 56 -15.06 -12.57 0.86
N ARG A 57 -14.75 -11.31 1.08
CA ARG A 57 -15.05 -10.16 0.21
C ARG A 57 -13.82 -9.73 -0.57
N TYR A 58 -14.04 -9.11 -1.75
CA TYR A 58 -13.01 -8.61 -2.62
C TYR A 58 -13.18 -7.09 -2.79
N PHE A 59 -12.16 -6.35 -2.43
CA PHE A 59 -12.12 -4.89 -2.48
C PHE A 59 -11.19 -4.45 -3.62
N TYR A 60 -11.64 -3.57 -4.48
CA TYR A 60 -10.86 -3.08 -5.62
C TYR A 60 -11.34 -1.71 -6.06
N THR A 61 -10.45 -0.91 -6.63
CA THR A 61 -10.85 0.32 -7.29
C THR A 61 -11.17 0.06 -8.75
N PHE A 62 -12.18 0.74 -9.25
CA PHE A 62 -12.60 0.67 -10.64
C PHE A 62 -12.89 2.07 -11.16
N ASN A 63 -12.26 2.44 -12.28
CA ASN A 63 -12.47 3.69 -12.99
C ASN A 63 -13.05 3.37 -14.35
N THR A 64 -14.16 4.02 -14.70
CA THR A 64 -14.88 3.77 -15.96
C THR A 64 -14.21 4.44 -17.17
N GLY A 65 -13.18 5.29 -16.95
CA GLY A 65 -12.45 6.01 -18.01
C GLY A 65 -11.93 7.35 -17.51
N LEU A 66 -12.70 8.40 -17.67
CA LEU A 66 -12.28 9.79 -17.39
C LEU A 66 -12.67 10.32 -16.00
N GLN A 67 -13.04 9.45 -15.05
CA GLN A 67 -13.26 9.89 -13.68
C GLN A 67 -11.96 10.42 -13.07
N ASN A 68 -12.02 11.54 -12.36
CA ASN A 68 -10.83 12.14 -11.70
C ASN A 68 -10.21 11.20 -10.67
N GLN A 69 -11.06 10.54 -9.89
CA GLN A 69 -10.66 9.56 -8.86
C GLN A 69 -11.25 8.19 -9.20
N SER A 70 -10.59 7.12 -8.76
CA SER A 70 -11.10 5.77 -8.93
C SER A 70 -11.95 5.35 -7.72
N PRO A 71 -13.27 5.15 -7.87
CA PRO A 71 -14.12 4.68 -6.79
C PRO A 71 -13.72 3.29 -6.27
N LEU A 72 -13.95 3.05 -4.97
CA LEU A 72 -13.73 1.77 -4.32
C LEU A 72 -15.00 0.93 -4.35
N TYR A 73 -14.87 -0.30 -4.81
CA TYR A 73 -15.92 -1.30 -4.89
C TYR A 73 -15.64 -2.47 -3.95
N VAL A 74 -16.71 -3.13 -3.53
CA VAL A 74 -16.67 -4.39 -2.82
C VAL A 74 -17.61 -5.38 -3.48
N ARG A 75 -17.24 -6.66 -3.50
CA ARG A 75 -18.11 -7.76 -3.90
C ARG A 75 -17.99 -8.96 -2.96
N ASP A 76 -19.11 -9.64 -2.74
CA ASP A 76 -19.17 -10.85 -1.94
C ASP A 76 -18.85 -12.06 -2.83
N GLY A 77 -17.77 -12.76 -2.52
CA GLY A 77 -17.27 -13.87 -3.31
C GLY A 77 -16.73 -13.50 -4.70
N VAL A 78 -16.07 -14.45 -5.32
CA VAL A 78 -15.37 -14.29 -6.61
C VAL A 78 -16.31 -13.97 -7.78
N MET A 79 -17.52 -14.54 -7.75
CA MET A 79 -18.55 -14.38 -8.80
C MET A 79 -19.58 -13.30 -8.47
N GLY A 80 -19.44 -12.62 -7.31
CA GLY A 80 -20.38 -11.58 -6.88
C GLY A 80 -20.35 -10.34 -7.77
N HIS A 81 -21.44 -9.58 -7.79
CA HIS A 81 -21.49 -8.28 -8.44
C HIS A 81 -20.77 -7.23 -7.58
N GLY A 82 -20.00 -6.36 -8.21
CA GLY A 82 -19.35 -5.25 -7.54
C GLY A 82 -20.39 -4.21 -7.09
N ARG A 83 -20.31 -3.81 -5.83
CA ARG A 83 -21.10 -2.74 -5.23
C ARG A 83 -20.17 -1.57 -4.92
N LEU A 84 -20.57 -0.36 -5.30
CA LEU A 84 -19.86 0.86 -4.92
C LEU A 84 -19.85 1.00 -3.40
N LEU A 85 -18.66 1.18 -2.83
CA LEU A 85 -18.48 1.38 -1.39
C LEU A 85 -18.10 2.85 -1.08
N ILE A 86 -17.13 3.41 -1.80
CA ILE A 86 -16.66 4.78 -1.63
C ILE A 86 -16.48 5.43 -3.00
N ASP A 87 -17.08 6.61 -3.22
CA ASP A 87 -16.85 7.43 -4.42
C ASP A 87 -16.17 8.75 -4.07
N PRO A 88 -14.84 8.87 -4.23
CA PRO A 88 -14.11 10.09 -3.95
C PRO A 88 -14.50 11.27 -4.85
N ASN A 89 -15.10 11.01 -6.02
CA ASN A 89 -15.53 12.07 -6.95
C ASN A 89 -16.66 12.92 -6.37
N THR A 90 -17.32 12.47 -5.31
CA THR A 90 -18.38 13.20 -4.61
C THR A 90 -17.86 14.12 -3.50
N TRP A 91 -16.59 14.05 -3.14
CA TRP A 91 -16.04 14.75 -1.96
C TRP A 91 -15.73 16.22 -2.23
N ALA A 92 -15.25 16.53 -3.44
CA ALA A 92 -14.94 17.90 -3.84
C ALA A 92 -15.31 18.16 -5.31
N LYS A 93 -15.76 19.36 -5.61
CA LYS A 93 -16.19 19.75 -6.98
C LYS A 93 -15.03 19.84 -7.96
N ASP A 94 -13.84 20.18 -7.49
CA ASP A 94 -12.62 20.28 -8.29
C ASP A 94 -11.94 18.92 -8.52
N GLY A 95 -12.40 17.85 -7.84
CA GLY A 95 -11.85 16.51 -7.94
C GLY A 95 -10.47 16.34 -7.32
N ALA A 96 -10.03 17.31 -6.51
CA ALA A 96 -8.70 17.30 -5.89
C ALA A 96 -8.61 16.44 -4.61
N THR A 97 -9.74 16.08 -4.01
CA THR A 97 -9.78 15.22 -2.84
C THR A 97 -9.75 13.75 -3.26
N ALA A 98 -8.78 13.02 -2.76
CA ALA A 98 -8.47 11.65 -3.18
C ALA A 98 -8.66 10.62 -2.06
N LEU A 99 -9.01 9.39 -2.44
CA LEU A 99 -8.86 8.19 -1.64
C LEU A 99 -7.39 7.75 -1.72
N ALA A 100 -6.59 8.08 -0.68
CA ALA A 100 -5.15 7.87 -0.71
C ALA A 100 -4.76 6.43 -0.39
N GLU A 101 -5.39 5.83 0.61
CA GLU A 101 -5.11 4.47 1.08
C GLU A 101 -6.37 3.89 1.74
N TRP A 102 -6.45 2.59 1.76
CA TRP A 102 -7.52 1.88 2.46
C TRP A 102 -7.08 0.46 2.83
N GLU A 103 -7.63 -0.06 3.92
CA GLU A 103 -7.40 -1.44 4.35
C GLU A 103 -8.67 -2.00 5.00
N ALA A 104 -9.08 -3.20 4.57
CA ALA A 104 -10.23 -3.90 5.13
C ALA A 104 -9.84 -4.69 6.38
N ALA A 105 -10.69 -4.68 7.40
CA ALA A 105 -10.53 -5.53 8.57
C ALA A 105 -10.49 -7.01 8.16
N PRO A 106 -9.79 -7.88 8.91
CA PRO A 106 -9.61 -9.29 8.53
C PRO A 106 -10.93 -10.05 8.31
N ASP A 107 -11.99 -9.66 9.00
CA ASP A 107 -13.33 -10.23 8.87
C ASP A 107 -14.16 -9.60 7.74
N GLY A 108 -13.66 -8.55 7.09
CA GLY A 108 -14.31 -7.83 5.99
C GLY A 108 -15.50 -6.98 6.41
N LYS A 109 -15.76 -6.75 7.71
CA LYS A 109 -16.91 -5.95 8.18
C LYS A 109 -16.67 -4.46 8.16
N HIS A 110 -15.44 -4.04 8.48
CA HIS A 110 -15.04 -2.65 8.48
C HIS A 110 -13.91 -2.41 7.49
N LEU A 111 -13.78 -1.16 7.06
CA LEU A 111 -12.67 -0.71 6.22
C LEU A 111 -12.23 0.66 6.72
N VAL A 112 -10.93 0.80 7.03
CA VAL A 112 -10.32 2.09 7.28
C VAL A 112 -9.83 2.68 5.97
N TYR A 113 -10.06 3.98 5.76
CA TYR A 113 -9.62 4.68 4.56
C TYR A 113 -9.09 6.07 4.86
N ALA A 114 -8.16 6.52 4.05
CA ALA A 114 -7.48 7.78 4.16
C ALA A 114 -7.98 8.77 3.10
N VAL A 115 -8.45 9.92 3.54
CA VAL A 115 -8.81 11.06 2.68
C VAL A 115 -7.64 12.01 2.63
N GLN A 116 -7.22 12.35 1.41
CA GLN A 116 -6.12 13.28 1.10
C GLN A 116 -6.67 14.43 0.28
N ASP A 117 -6.47 15.66 0.71
CA ASP A 117 -7.05 16.85 0.11
C ASP A 117 -5.99 17.70 -0.59
N GLY A 118 -6.32 18.16 -1.80
CA GLY A 118 -5.58 19.17 -2.55
C GLY A 118 -4.12 18.81 -2.86
N GLY A 119 -3.78 17.51 -3.00
CA GLY A 119 -2.40 17.06 -3.23
C GLY A 119 -1.49 17.16 -2.01
N SER A 120 -2.02 17.51 -0.83
CA SER A 120 -1.31 17.46 0.44
C SER A 120 -0.98 16.01 0.81
N ASP A 121 0.18 15.79 1.45
CA ASP A 121 0.51 14.48 2.04
C ASP A 121 -0.27 14.20 3.34
N TRP A 122 -0.91 15.21 3.91
CA TRP A 122 -1.74 15.02 5.10
C TRP A 122 -2.99 14.22 4.79
N ARG A 123 -3.26 13.23 5.63
CA ARG A 123 -4.39 12.31 5.52
C ARG A 123 -5.23 12.35 6.78
N THR A 124 -6.54 12.31 6.58
CA THR A 124 -7.51 12.05 7.63
C THR A 124 -8.06 10.65 7.43
N LEU A 125 -8.00 9.82 8.47
CA LEU A 125 -8.50 8.45 8.43
C LEU A 125 -9.95 8.42 8.90
N HIS A 126 -10.75 7.62 8.23
CA HIS A 126 -12.14 7.34 8.54
C HIS A 126 -12.39 5.84 8.49
N VAL A 127 -13.45 5.39 9.12
CA VAL A 127 -13.88 3.99 9.08
C VAL A 127 -15.28 3.90 8.50
N ILE A 128 -15.52 2.88 7.66
CA ILE A 128 -16.83 2.59 7.08
C ILE A 128 -17.25 1.16 7.44
N ASP A 129 -18.52 0.98 7.82
CA ASP A 129 -19.13 -0.35 7.85
C ASP A 129 -19.39 -0.82 6.43
N VAL A 130 -18.77 -1.93 6.05
CA VAL A 130 -18.78 -2.43 4.66
C VAL A 130 -20.17 -2.89 4.24
N THR A 131 -21.00 -3.37 5.15
CA THR A 131 -22.31 -3.93 4.84
C THR A 131 -23.34 -2.84 4.59
N SER A 132 -23.43 -1.85 5.49
CA SER A 132 -24.39 -0.75 5.38
C SER A 132 -23.88 0.41 4.52
N GLY A 133 -22.55 0.55 4.35
CA GLY A 133 -21.93 1.74 3.75
C GLY A 133 -21.93 2.96 4.67
N ALA A 134 -22.26 2.82 5.94
CA ALA A 134 -22.28 3.92 6.90
C ALA A 134 -20.86 4.27 7.38
N VAL A 135 -20.49 5.55 7.31
CA VAL A 135 -19.23 6.03 7.89
C VAL A 135 -19.40 6.10 9.40
N LEU A 136 -18.47 5.49 10.14
CA LEU A 136 -18.43 5.49 11.59
C LEU A 136 -17.90 6.84 12.12
N PRO A 137 -18.11 7.15 13.41
CA PRO A 137 -17.65 8.42 14.00
C PRO A 137 -16.12 8.52 14.12
N ASP A 138 -15.42 7.40 13.97
CA ASP A 138 -13.97 7.32 14.08
C ASP A 138 -13.30 8.24 13.05
N ARG A 139 -12.46 9.16 13.55
CA ARG A 139 -11.74 10.13 12.74
C ARG A 139 -10.35 10.35 13.32
N VAL A 140 -9.31 10.06 12.51
CA VAL A 140 -7.91 10.19 12.90
C VAL A 140 -7.21 11.17 11.98
N ALA A 141 -6.60 12.20 12.51
CA ALA A 141 -5.89 13.25 11.76
C ALA A 141 -4.37 13.11 11.85
N TRP A 142 -3.67 13.89 11.06
CA TRP A 142 -2.21 14.07 11.06
C TRP A 142 -1.42 12.80 10.70
N SER A 143 -2.03 11.94 9.89
CA SER A 143 -1.33 10.79 9.28
C SER A 143 -0.63 11.22 7.99
N LYS A 144 0.59 10.72 7.80
CA LYS A 144 1.39 10.78 6.56
C LYS A 144 2.26 9.54 6.46
N PHE A 145 2.55 9.07 5.24
CA PHE A 145 3.51 8.01 4.96
C PHE A 145 3.29 6.76 5.82
N SER A 146 2.04 6.47 6.15
CA SER A 146 1.62 5.38 7.02
C SER A 146 1.00 4.25 6.21
N ARG A 147 1.29 3.01 6.60
CA ARG A 147 0.39 1.89 6.31
C ARG A 147 -0.73 1.86 7.35
N LEU A 148 -1.86 1.31 6.93
CA LEU A 148 -3.01 1.07 7.79
C LEU A 148 -3.12 -0.44 8.01
N GLU A 149 -3.04 -0.89 9.25
CA GLU A 149 -2.99 -2.33 9.56
C GLU A 149 -3.94 -2.66 10.70
N TRP A 150 -4.95 -3.47 10.42
CA TRP A 150 -5.89 -3.92 11.44
C TRP A 150 -5.24 -4.92 12.41
N ASP A 151 -5.70 -4.90 13.65
CA ASP A 151 -5.48 -6.05 14.51
C ASP A 151 -6.26 -7.27 14.00
N LYS A 152 -5.92 -8.45 14.49
CA LYS A 152 -6.53 -9.70 14.04
C LYS A 152 -8.02 -9.81 14.34
N ALA A 153 -8.48 -9.15 15.40
CA ALA A 153 -9.87 -9.17 15.84
C ALA A 153 -10.75 -8.17 15.06
N GLY A 154 -10.15 -7.21 14.36
CA GLY A 154 -10.88 -6.11 13.71
C GLY A 154 -11.46 -5.10 14.70
N GLU A 155 -10.89 -5.02 15.92
CA GLU A 155 -11.33 -4.10 16.97
C GLU A 155 -10.65 -2.73 16.89
N GLY A 156 -9.56 -2.63 16.14
CA GLY A 156 -8.80 -1.41 15.94
C GLY A 156 -7.70 -1.58 14.91
N PHE A 157 -6.97 -0.49 14.65
CA PHE A 157 -5.92 -0.48 13.64
C PHE A 157 -4.69 0.29 14.08
N PHE A 158 -3.54 -0.13 13.59
CA PHE A 158 -2.25 0.52 13.73
C PHE A 158 -2.04 1.50 12.57
N TYR A 159 -1.47 2.66 12.88
CA TYR A 159 -1.16 3.70 11.91
C TYR A 159 -0.01 4.57 12.43
N SER A 160 0.61 5.34 11.54
CA SER A 160 1.62 6.33 11.91
C SER A 160 1.09 7.73 11.74
N ARG A 161 1.45 8.60 12.68
CA ARG A 161 1.17 10.03 12.59
C ARG A 161 2.33 10.86 13.09
N PHE A 162 2.29 12.13 12.71
CA PHE A 162 3.15 13.17 13.22
C PHE A 162 2.43 13.98 14.30
N PRO A 163 3.15 14.77 15.10
CA PRO A 163 2.53 15.79 15.96
C PRO A 163 1.64 16.72 15.12
N ALA A 164 0.51 17.16 15.71
CA ALA A 164 -0.33 18.15 15.06
C ALA A 164 0.50 19.41 14.76
N PRO A 165 0.50 19.95 13.53
CA PRO A 165 1.19 21.19 13.23
C PRO A 165 0.52 22.37 13.93
N GLU A 166 1.25 23.47 14.10
CA GLU A 166 0.66 24.74 14.52
C GLU A 166 -0.34 25.21 13.44
N GLN A 167 -1.43 25.80 13.87
CA GLN A 167 -2.46 26.30 12.96
C GLN A 167 -1.88 27.29 11.93
N GLY A 168 -2.13 27.06 10.66
CA GLY A 168 -1.62 27.84 9.54
C GLY A 168 -0.18 27.53 9.16
N ARG A 169 0.43 26.49 9.76
CA ARG A 169 1.79 26.02 9.43
C ARG A 169 1.81 24.56 8.94
N GLU A 170 0.69 24.05 8.52
CA GLU A 170 0.50 22.66 8.13
C GLU A 170 1.45 22.21 7.00
N TYR A 171 1.89 23.16 6.17
CA TYR A 171 2.77 22.91 5.03
C TYR A 171 4.19 23.50 5.19
N LEU A 172 4.48 24.16 6.31
CA LEU A 172 5.73 24.87 6.53
C LEU A 172 6.72 24.10 7.40
N ASN A 173 6.23 23.16 8.19
CA ASN A 173 7.05 22.43 9.15
C ASN A 173 7.67 21.18 8.52
N ALA A 174 8.90 20.86 8.92
CA ALA A 174 9.50 19.58 8.59
C ALA A 174 8.71 18.43 9.25
N ASP A 175 8.60 17.32 8.55
CA ASP A 175 7.95 16.10 9.06
C ASP A 175 8.89 15.39 10.05
N LEU A 176 8.70 15.70 11.33
CA LEU A 176 9.52 15.19 12.43
C LEU A 176 8.69 14.47 13.47
N ASN A 177 9.34 13.50 14.15
CA ASN A 177 8.74 12.76 15.27
C ASN A 177 7.54 11.89 14.87
N SER A 178 7.63 11.23 13.72
CA SER A 178 6.69 10.17 13.37
C SER A 178 6.60 9.13 14.50
N ALA A 179 5.40 8.65 14.79
CA ALA A 179 5.19 7.60 15.78
C ALA A 179 4.04 6.69 15.38
N VAL A 180 4.13 5.42 15.78
CA VAL A 180 3.08 4.42 15.56
C VAL A 180 2.10 4.47 16.73
N TYR A 181 0.82 4.50 16.41
CA TYR A 181 -0.30 4.47 17.33
C TYR A 181 -1.24 3.31 17.02
N TYR A 182 -2.03 2.93 18.00
CA TYR A 182 -3.16 2.03 17.85
C TYR A 182 -4.45 2.77 18.19
N HIS A 183 -5.37 2.84 17.23
CA HIS A 183 -6.71 3.37 17.37
C HIS A 183 -7.70 2.23 17.60
N ARG A 184 -8.47 2.30 18.68
CA ARG A 184 -9.56 1.37 18.95
C ARG A 184 -10.86 1.94 18.39
N LEU A 185 -11.62 1.13 17.65
CA LEU A 185 -12.90 1.56 17.10
C LEU A 185 -13.85 2.10 18.18
N GLY A 186 -14.56 3.17 17.83
CA GLY A 186 -15.52 3.84 18.69
C GLY A 186 -14.90 4.71 19.78
N THR A 187 -13.58 5.00 19.72
CA THR A 187 -12.92 5.90 20.68
C THR A 187 -12.46 7.19 19.99
N ASP A 188 -12.26 8.24 20.80
CA ASP A 188 -11.64 9.48 20.31
C ASP A 188 -10.14 9.28 20.09
N GLN A 189 -9.56 9.97 19.08
CA GLN A 189 -8.12 9.91 18.77
C GLN A 189 -7.22 10.26 19.96
N THR A 190 -7.69 11.06 20.90
CA THR A 190 -6.91 11.40 22.11
C THR A 190 -6.68 10.21 23.04
N ALA A 191 -7.49 9.16 22.90
CA ALA A 191 -7.34 7.90 23.62
C ALA A 191 -6.41 6.90 22.94
N ASP A 192 -5.86 7.24 21.75
CA ASP A 192 -5.00 6.34 21.00
C ASP A 192 -3.74 5.98 21.75
N ARG A 193 -3.45 4.68 21.79
CA ARG A 193 -2.26 4.16 22.47
C ARG A 193 -1.02 4.38 21.61
N LEU A 194 -0.03 5.12 22.16
CA LEU A 194 1.31 5.18 21.59
C LEU A 194 1.96 3.80 21.65
N VAL A 195 2.41 3.28 20.49
CA VAL A 195 3.01 1.94 20.35
C VAL A 195 4.52 2.02 20.21
N TYR A 196 5.01 2.91 19.32
CA TYR A 196 6.44 3.03 19.04
C TYR A 196 6.82 4.43 18.60
N ARG A 197 7.98 4.89 19.05
CA ARG A 197 8.61 6.15 18.61
C ARG A 197 10.12 6.11 18.82
N THR A 198 10.85 7.00 18.14
CA THR A 198 12.31 7.16 18.23
C THR A 198 12.73 8.60 18.51
N PRO A 199 12.59 9.09 19.75
CA PRO A 199 12.86 10.52 20.08
C PRO A 199 14.28 10.97 19.76
N ALA A 200 15.27 10.08 19.81
CA ALA A 200 16.66 10.38 19.45
C ALA A 200 16.88 10.56 17.94
N HIS A 201 15.90 10.16 17.11
CA HIS A 201 15.95 10.18 15.65
C HIS A 201 14.67 10.79 15.08
N PRO A 202 14.47 12.11 15.20
CA PRO A 202 13.20 12.77 14.86
C PRO A 202 12.83 12.69 13.38
N LYS A 203 13.78 12.45 12.48
CA LYS A 203 13.57 12.31 11.03
C LYS A 203 13.12 10.91 10.60
N TRP A 204 13.08 9.94 11.51
CA TRP A 204 12.74 8.59 11.17
C TRP A 204 11.24 8.41 11.04
N ASN A 205 10.83 7.73 9.96
CA ASN A 205 9.45 7.34 9.68
C ASN A 205 9.24 5.87 10.06
N HIS A 206 8.06 5.55 10.52
CA HIS A 206 7.70 4.22 11.01
C HIS A 206 6.49 3.70 10.25
N SER A 207 6.59 2.51 9.66
CA SER A 207 5.51 1.84 8.95
C SER A 207 5.13 0.54 9.65
N PRO A 208 3.93 0.43 10.25
CA PRO A 208 3.48 -0.78 10.92
C PRO A 208 3.01 -1.83 9.91
N GLN A 209 3.17 -3.11 10.26
CA GLN A 209 2.58 -4.26 9.56
C GLN A 209 2.26 -5.38 10.55
N VAL A 210 0.99 -5.80 10.61
CA VAL A 210 0.55 -6.91 11.44
C VAL A 210 0.75 -8.22 10.69
N THR A 211 1.28 -9.24 11.37
CA THR A 211 1.42 -10.58 10.78
C THR A 211 0.05 -11.25 10.59
N ASP A 212 -0.08 -12.13 9.60
CA ASP A 212 -1.36 -12.77 9.24
C ASP A 212 -2.03 -13.52 10.40
N ASP A 213 -1.21 -14.10 11.28
CA ASP A 213 -1.70 -14.77 12.49
C ASP A 213 -2.05 -13.80 13.63
N GLY A 214 -1.75 -12.50 13.45
CA GLY A 214 -2.00 -11.44 14.43
C GLY A 214 -1.09 -11.46 15.65
N GLN A 215 -0.02 -12.30 15.65
CA GLN A 215 0.85 -12.43 16.83
C GLN A 215 1.87 -11.30 16.96
N TRP A 216 2.27 -10.70 15.84
CA TRP A 216 3.32 -9.69 15.80
C TRP A 216 2.91 -8.44 15.05
N LEU A 217 3.34 -7.31 15.56
CA LEU A 217 3.45 -6.06 14.82
C LEU A 217 4.91 -5.86 14.43
N VAL A 218 5.18 -5.81 13.13
CA VAL A 218 6.50 -5.51 12.57
C VAL A 218 6.51 -4.04 12.17
N ILE A 219 7.51 -3.30 12.62
CA ILE A 219 7.66 -1.87 12.29
C ILE A 219 8.92 -1.72 11.45
N THR A 220 8.73 -1.30 10.22
CA THR A 220 9.81 -0.89 9.32
C THR A 220 10.10 0.59 9.55
N THR A 221 11.34 0.92 9.85
CA THR A 221 11.78 2.30 10.12
C THR A 221 12.78 2.73 9.06
N SER A 222 12.59 3.92 8.48
CA SER A 222 13.45 4.54 7.46
C SER A 222 13.71 6.00 7.76
N GLU A 223 14.73 6.59 7.16
CA GLU A 223 14.93 8.03 7.13
C GLU A 223 14.57 8.58 5.74
N GLY A 224 13.50 9.37 5.67
CA GLY A 224 12.98 9.89 4.40
C GLY A 224 12.66 8.78 3.40
N THR A 225 13.22 8.87 2.20
CA THR A 225 13.04 7.90 1.10
C THR A 225 14.22 6.91 0.98
N ASP A 226 15.10 6.86 1.97
CA ASP A 226 16.20 5.88 1.98
C ASP A 226 15.64 4.46 2.02
N PRO A 227 16.06 3.56 1.10
CA PRO A 227 15.55 2.18 1.05
C PRO A 227 16.14 1.26 2.14
N ARG A 228 17.04 1.77 2.97
CA ARG A 228 17.65 1.01 4.08
C ARG A 228 16.79 1.12 5.33
N PHE A 229 16.57 0.00 6.00
CA PHE A 229 15.58 -0.11 7.06
C PHE A 229 16.15 -0.68 8.35
N GLN A 230 15.60 -0.19 9.47
CA GLN A 230 15.62 -0.88 10.75
C GLN A 230 14.30 -1.65 10.89
N ILE A 231 14.37 -2.86 11.46
CA ILE A 231 13.18 -3.69 11.72
C ILE A 231 13.01 -3.88 13.22
N VAL A 232 11.81 -3.56 13.71
CA VAL A 232 11.38 -3.77 15.09
C VAL A 232 10.16 -4.69 15.08
N ALA A 233 10.10 -5.65 16.02
CA ALA A 233 8.95 -6.52 16.22
C ALA A 233 8.39 -6.34 17.62
N ILE A 234 7.06 -6.38 17.73
CA ILE A 234 6.32 -6.29 19.00
C ILE A 234 5.36 -7.47 19.06
N ARG A 235 5.38 -8.23 20.15
CA ARG A 235 4.38 -9.28 20.40
C ARG A 235 3.07 -8.66 20.83
N LEU A 236 2.00 -8.93 20.08
CA LEU A 236 0.68 -8.35 20.34
C LEU A 236 -0.10 -9.06 21.46
N ASP A 237 0.24 -10.32 21.76
CA ASP A 237 -0.29 -11.04 22.91
C ASP A 237 0.39 -10.65 24.26
N ASP A 238 1.50 -9.91 24.24
CA ASP A 238 2.08 -9.26 25.42
C ASP A 238 1.40 -7.90 25.66
N PRO A 239 0.64 -7.69 26.73
CA PRO A 239 -0.07 -6.45 26.98
C PRO A 239 0.86 -5.22 27.12
N LYS A 240 2.14 -5.44 27.38
CA LYS A 240 3.16 -4.38 27.49
C LYS A 240 3.63 -3.88 26.13
N TRP A 241 3.41 -4.63 25.06
CA TRP A 241 3.84 -4.30 23.69
C TRP A 241 5.30 -3.85 23.62
N LYS A 242 6.20 -4.64 24.22
CA LYS A 242 7.61 -4.28 24.27
C LYS A 242 8.27 -4.40 22.88
N PRO A 243 8.85 -3.32 22.33
CA PRO A 243 9.57 -3.40 21.07
C PRO A 243 10.86 -4.19 21.21
N ARG A 244 11.16 -4.98 20.16
CA ARG A 244 12.41 -5.74 20.00
C ARG A 244 13.00 -5.38 18.65
N THR A 245 14.20 -4.80 18.65
CA THR A 245 14.92 -4.58 17.40
C THR A 245 15.42 -5.92 16.88
N LEU A 246 14.99 -6.28 15.67
CA LEU A 246 15.46 -7.45 14.93
C LEU A 246 16.65 -7.10 14.04
N ILE A 247 16.57 -5.97 13.36
CA ILE A 247 17.61 -5.41 12.49
C ILE A 247 17.85 -3.97 12.93
N SER A 248 19.11 -3.63 13.18
CA SER A 248 19.56 -2.27 13.49
C SER A 248 20.47 -1.75 12.39
N GLY A 249 20.78 -0.43 12.43
CA GLY A 249 21.84 0.17 11.65
C GLY A 249 21.42 0.81 10.34
N MET A 250 20.24 0.51 9.78
CA MET A 250 19.78 1.05 8.48
C MET A 250 20.85 0.92 7.38
N GLU A 251 21.41 -0.28 7.22
CA GLU A 251 22.48 -0.54 6.25
C GLU A 251 21.97 -1.21 4.98
N ASN A 252 20.83 -1.90 5.08
CA ASN A 252 20.27 -2.73 4.01
C ASN A 252 18.75 -2.55 3.88
N GLU A 253 18.23 -2.92 2.71
CA GLU A 253 16.80 -3.06 2.48
C GLU A 253 16.26 -4.34 3.15
N TRP A 254 15.09 -4.22 3.81
CA TRP A 254 14.39 -5.34 4.45
C TRP A 254 12.90 -5.22 4.19
N LYS A 255 12.33 -6.14 3.40
CA LYS A 255 10.90 -6.18 3.10
C LYS A 255 10.28 -7.45 3.67
N LEU A 256 9.33 -7.33 4.59
CA LEU A 256 8.60 -8.47 5.13
C LEU A 256 7.74 -9.11 4.03
N VAL A 257 7.93 -10.40 3.83
CA VAL A 257 7.21 -11.24 2.86
C VAL A 257 6.00 -11.91 3.49
N GLY A 258 6.16 -12.37 4.73
CA GLY A 258 5.15 -13.05 5.52
C GLY A 258 5.77 -13.72 6.74
N SER A 259 4.94 -14.37 7.55
CA SER A 259 5.37 -15.02 8.77
C SER A 259 4.56 -16.27 9.09
N ILE A 260 5.17 -17.18 9.86
CA ILE A 260 4.50 -18.29 10.54
C ILE A 260 5.02 -18.35 11.96
N GLY A 261 4.19 -17.97 12.92
CA GLY A 261 4.60 -17.81 14.31
C GLY A 261 5.71 -16.75 14.43
N SER A 262 6.85 -17.11 15.02
CA SER A 262 7.99 -16.19 15.16
C SER A 262 8.93 -16.14 13.95
N ARG A 263 8.80 -17.07 13.01
CA ARG A 263 9.62 -17.08 11.79
C ARG A 263 9.06 -16.11 10.78
N MET A 264 9.89 -15.17 10.33
CA MET A 264 9.54 -14.09 9.42
C MET A 264 10.44 -14.15 8.19
N TRP A 265 9.85 -14.19 7.00
CA TRP A 265 10.56 -14.17 5.71
C TRP A 265 10.75 -12.74 5.25
N PHE A 266 11.98 -12.43 4.82
CA PHE A 266 12.32 -11.10 4.31
C PHE A 266 13.06 -11.21 2.97
N VAL A 267 12.77 -10.29 2.06
CA VAL A 267 13.66 -9.95 0.95
C VAL A 267 14.64 -8.91 1.46
N THR A 268 15.93 -9.12 1.20
CA THR A 268 17.00 -8.20 1.61
C THR A 268 18.16 -8.19 0.63
N ASP A 269 18.84 -7.06 0.53
CA ASP A 269 20.09 -6.88 -0.22
C ASP A 269 21.35 -7.16 0.62
N LEU A 270 21.20 -7.55 1.89
CA LEU A 270 22.32 -7.89 2.80
C LEU A 270 23.24 -8.92 2.16
N GLY A 271 24.47 -8.51 1.78
CA GLY A 271 25.44 -9.37 1.09
C GLY A 271 24.96 -9.88 -0.29
N ALA A 272 23.91 -9.30 -0.86
CA ALA A 272 23.25 -9.74 -2.08
C ALA A 272 22.65 -8.56 -2.86
N PRO A 273 23.44 -7.80 -3.66
CA PRO A 273 22.97 -6.57 -4.32
C PRO A 273 21.80 -6.76 -5.31
N ARG A 274 21.44 -7.99 -5.65
CA ARG A 274 20.25 -8.35 -6.44
C ARG A 274 19.16 -8.97 -5.59
N SER A 275 19.25 -8.81 -4.27
CA SER A 275 18.36 -9.31 -3.24
C SER A 275 18.28 -10.84 -3.14
N ARG A 276 17.98 -11.30 -1.96
CA ARG A 276 17.79 -12.71 -1.58
C ARG A 276 16.65 -12.86 -0.59
N LEU A 277 16.13 -14.08 -0.45
CA LEU A 277 15.12 -14.40 0.55
C LEU A 277 15.77 -15.03 1.78
N VAL A 278 15.47 -14.51 2.95
CA VAL A 278 15.99 -14.98 4.22
C VAL A 278 14.89 -15.14 5.27
N ILE A 279 15.16 -15.90 6.33
CA ILE A 279 14.31 -15.99 7.53
C ILE A 279 15.02 -15.34 8.71
N LEU A 280 14.25 -14.56 9.48
CA LEU A 280 14.57 -14.14 10.84
C LEU A 280 13.59 -14.79 11.81
N ASP A 281 14.08 -15.20 12.99
CA ASP A 281 13.24 -15.67 14.09
C ASP A 281 13.09 -14.58 15.15
N ALA A 282 11.94 -13.93 15.22
CA ALA A 282 11.65 -12.85 16.16
C ALA A 282 11.70 -13.28 17.64
N ALA A 283 11.58 -14.58 17.92
CA ALA A 283 11.75 -15.13 19.27
C ALA A 283 13.22 -15.30 19.68
N ARG A 284 14.16 -15.33 18.73
CA ARG A 284 15.58 -15.62 18.94
C ARG A 284 16.45 -14.42 18.60
N ARG A 285 17.03 -13.79 19.61
CA ARG A 285 17.92 -12.63 19.42
C ARG A 285 19.29 -13.03 18.88
N GLY A 286 19.87 -12.15 18.05
CA GLY A 286 21.29 -12.22 17.65
C GLY A 286 21.64 -13.38 16.71
N ARG A 287 20.66 -14.08 16.15
CA ARG A 287 20.93 -15.05 15.09
C ARG A 287 21.07 -14.34 13.75
N ALA A 288 22.08 -14.77 13.00
CA ALA A 288 22.18 -14.36 11.60
C ALA A 288 20.95 -14.82 10.81
N PRO A 289 20.51 -14.05 9.79
CA PRO A 289 19.45 -14.47 8.89
C PRO A 289 19.78 -15.82 8.22
N GLU A 290 18.81 -16.73 8.19
CA GLU A 290 18.91 -18.00 7.47
C GLU A 290 18.58 -17.78 6.00
N GLU A 291 19.53 -18.03 5.09
CA GLU A 291 19.28 -17.90 3.64
C GLU A 291 18.38 -19.03 3.16
N ILE A 292 17.31 -18.68 2.43
CA ILE A 292 16.33 -19.62 1.88
C ILE A 292 16.43 -19.66 0.35
N VAL A 293 16.52 -18.49 -0.30
CA VAL A 293 16.75 -18.40 -1.74
C VAL A 293 17.91 -17.42 -1.97
N PRO A 294 19.05 -17.88 -2.49
CA PRO A 294 20.20 -17.02 -2.76
C PRO A 294 19.90 -16.05 -3.90
N GLN A 295 20.68 -14.96 -3.97
CA GLN A 295 20.64 -14.09 -5.14
C GLN A 295 21.04 -14.84 -6.40
N ARG A 296 20.52 -14.40 -7.55
CA ARG A 296 20.86 -14.94 -8.87
C ARG A 296 21.15 -13.81 -9.88
N ALA A 297 21.30 -14.16 -11.16
CA ALA A 297 21.57 -13.18 -12.22
C ALA A 297 20.45 -12.14 -12.38
N ASP A 298 19.19 -12.53 -12.19
CA ASP A 298 18.03 -11.65 -12.18
C ASP A 298 17.83 -11.01 -10.80
N THR A 299 17.32 -9.78 -10.75
CA THR A 299 17.04 -9.09 -9.49
C THR A 299 15.71 -9.58 -8.90
N LEU A 300 15.72 -10.01 -7.64
CA LEU A 300 14.52 -10.30 -6.88
C LEU A 300 13.85 -8.98 -6.50
N ALA A 301 12.84 -8.58 -7.26
CA ALA A 301 12.12 -7.32 -7.07
C ALA A 301 11.16 -7.35 -5.88
N GLY A 302 10.65 -8.54 -5.53
CA GLY A 302 9.77 -8.76 -4.39
C GLY A 302 9.41 -10.21 -4.20
N ALA A 303 8.76 -10.49 -3.07
CA ALA A 303 8.20 -11.80 -2.77
C ALA A 303 6.92 -11.64 -1.95
N SER A 304 6.03 -12.64 -1.99
CA SER A 304 4.79 -12.67 -1.22
C SER A 304 4.49 -14.07 -0.73
N MET A 305 4.07 -14.20 0.52
CA MET A 305 3.60 -15.47 1.07
C MET A 305 2.11 -15.63 0.73
N VAL A 306 1.78 -16.70 0.02
CA VAL A 306 0.42 -17.00 -0.45
C VAL A 306 0.13 -18.47 -0.20
N GLY A 307 -0.83 -18.76 0.67
CA GLY A 307 -1.02 -20.11 1.16
C GLY A 307 0.24 -20.59 1.88
N ARG A 308 0.68 -21.79 1.61
CA ARG A 308 1.91 -22.38 2.17
C ARG A 308 3.12 -22.23 1.24
N ARG A 309 3.10 -21.28 0.31
CA ARG A 309 4.14 -21.05 -0.69
C ARG A 309 4.59 -19.60 -0.72
N ILE A 310 5.72 -19.37 -1.34
CA ILE A 310 6.25 -18.04 -1.59
C ILE A 310 6.31 -17.83 -3.10
N ILE A 311 5.70 -16.75 -3.57
CA ILE A 311 5.85 -16.27 -4.94
C ILE A 311 7.03 -15.31 -4.96
N LEU A 312 8.02 -15.59 -5.78
CA LEU A 312 9.19 -14.75 -6.02
C LEU A 312 9.02 -14.02 -7.34
N ALA A 313 9.02 -12.68 -7.30
CA ALA A 313 8.91 -11.83 -8.49
C ALA A 313 10.29 -11.29 -8.86
N TYR A 314 10.75 -11.61 -10.07
CA TYR A 314 12.03 -11.18 -10.61
C TYR A 314 11.87 -10.19 -11.75
N MET A 315 12.84 -9.31 -11.88
CA MET A 315 13.05 -8.52 -13.10
C MET A 315 14.14 -9.21 -13.94
N SER A 316 13.74 -9.75 -15.08
CA SER A 316 14.63 -10.45 -16.02
C SER A 316 14.52 -9.84 -17.40
N LYS A 317 15.62 -9.31 -17.96
CA LYS A 317 15.66 -8.72 -19.32
C LYS A 317 14.51 -7.71 -19.57
N ALA A 318 14.26 -6.82 -18.60
CA ALA A 318 13.22 -5.80 -18.63
C ALA A 318 11.77 -6.33 -18.71
N GLN A 319 11.52 -7.55 -18.24
CA GLN A 319 10.19 -8.13 -18.06
C GLN A 319 10.03 -8.77 -16.68
N SER A 320 8.80 -8.88 -16.21
CA SER A 320 8.49 -9.60 -14.98
C SER A 320 8.45 -11.10 -15.21
N VAL A 321 9.11 -11.84 -14.32
CA VAL A 321 9.05 -13.30 -14.22
C VAL A 321 8.69 -13.64 -12.78
N ALA A 322 7.77 -14.56 -12.56
CA ALA A 322 7.45 -15.03 -11.23
C ALA A 322 7.52 -16.56 -11.14
N GLU A 323 7.94 -17.04 -9.98
CA GLU A 323 8.04 -18.47 -9.68
C GLU A 323 7.61 -18.73 -8.25
N MET A 324 7.16 -19.95 -8.00
CA MET A 324 6.78 -20.41 -6.66
C MET A 324 7.88 -21.26 -6.06
N VAL A 325 8.08 -21.10 -4.76
CA VAL A 325 8.90 -21.97 -3.93
C VAL A 325 8.12 -22.40 -2.67
N GLU A 326 8.50 -23.54 -2.12
CA GLU A 326 8.06 -23.92 -0.77
C GLU A 326 8.67 -22.98 0.29
N LEU A 327 8.19 -23.04 1.53
CA LEU A 327 8.69 -22.19 2.62
C LEU A 327 10.18 -22.40 2.95
N ASP A 328 10.75 -23.55 2.56
CA ASP A 328 12.18 -23.86 2.67
C ASP A 328 12.99 -23.51 1.42
N GLY A 329 12.37 -22.86 0.44
CA GLY A 329 13.01 -22.41 -0.78
C GLY A 329 13.06 -23.45 -1.93
N LYS A 330 12.53 -24.67 -1.73
CA LYS A 330 12.48 -25.66 -2.81
C LYS A 330 11.59 -25.17 -3.96
N PRO A 331 12.08 -25.23 -5.22
CA PRO A 331 11.30 -24.84 -6.38
C PRO A 331 10.00 -25.67 -6.50
N VAL A 332 8.89 -24.99 -6.80
CA VAL A 332 7.59 -25.59 -7.12
C VAL A 332 7.32 -25.48 -8.62
N GLY A 333 7.51 -24.29 -9.19
CA GLY A 333 7.30 -24.06 -10.61
C GLY A 333 7.06 -22.59 -10.95
N PRO A 334 6.95 -22.24 -12.23
CA PRO A 334 6.69 -20.87 -12.66
C PRO A 334 5.23 -20.48 -12.38
N VAL A 335 5.01 -19.17 -12.15
CA VAL A 335 3.67 -18.57 -12.28
C VAL A 335 3.43 -18.27 -13.76
N PRO A 336 2.35 -18.78 -14.35
CA PRO A 336 2.05 -18.54 -15.77
C PRO A 336 1.84 -17.05 -16.05
N MET A 337 2.65 -16.48 -16.96
CA MET A 337 2.51 -15.09 -17.41
C MET A 337 1.80 -15.04 -18.76
N PRO A 338 0.90 -14.06 -19.01
CA PRO A 338 0.17 -13.95 -20.27
C PRO A 338 1.06 -13.65 -21.49
N GLY A 339 2.29 -13.17 -21.26
CA GLY A 339 3.20 -12.80 -22.32
C GLY A 339 4.42 -12.02 -21.81
N ILE A 340 5.03 -11.20 -22.67
CA ILE A 340 6.12 -10.29 -22.33
C ILE A 340 5.52 -8.99 -21.79
N GLY A 341 5.87 -8.62 -20.56
CA GLY A 341 5.33 -7.41 -19.95
C GLY A 341 5.70 -7.26 -18.48
N THR A 342 4.95 -6.43 -17.79
CA THR A 342 5.11 -6.15 -16.37
C THR A 342 3.95 -6.78 -15.59
N ALA A 343 4.29 -7.57 -14.57
CA ALA A 343 3.34 -8.07 -13.59
C ALA A 343 3.57 -7.42 -12.23
N ALA A 344 2.50 -7.09 -11.52
CA ALA A 344 2.53 -6.53 -10.17
C ALA A 344 1.35 -7.05 -9.34
N GLY A 345 1.55 -7.15 -8.03
CA GLY A 345 0.56 -7.70 -7.11
C GLY A 345 1.12 -8.91 -6.38
N PHE A 346 0.46 -10.06 -6.51
CA PHE A 346 0.79 -11.31 -5.81
C PHE A 346 0.65 -11.23 -4.29
N GLY A 347 0.00 -10.18 -3.77
CA GLY A 347 -0.28 -10.07 -2.34
C GLY A 347 -1.21 -11.20 -1.89
N GLY A 348 -0.97 -11.75 -0.70
CA GLY A 348 -1.78 -12.85 -0.17
C GLY A 348 -1.58 -13.02 1.32
N LYS A 349 -2.14 -14.11 1.84
CA LYS A 349 -2.02 -14.52 3.25
C LYS A 349 -1.54 -15.95 3.34
N ALA A 350 -0.80 -16.26 4.41
CA ALA A 350 -0.25 -17.61 4.65
C ALA A 350 -1.31 -18.73 4.71
N GLY A 351 -2.56 -18.40 5.03
CA GLY A 351 -3.66 -19.36 5.11
C GLY A 351 -4.57 -19.43 3.88
N ASP A 352 -4.29 -18.66 2.81
CA ASP A 352 -5.15 -18.57 1.62
C ASP A 352 -4.31 -18.76 0.35
N PRO A 353 -4.56 -19.81 -0.47
CA PRO A 353 -3.79 -20.06 -1.68
C PRO A 353 -4.14 -19.11 -2.84
N GLU A 354 -5.12 -18.24 -2.68
CA GLU A 354 -5.57 -17.32 -3.70
C GLU A 354 -4.81 -16.00 -3.68
N THR A 355 -4.39 -15.55 -4.85
CA THR A 355 -3.79 -14.23 -5.05
C THR A 355 -4.24 -13.63 -6.37
N PHE A 356 -3.97 -12.34 -6.53
CA PHE A 356 -4.24 -11.60 -7.76
C PHE A 356 -2.99 -10.84 -8.21
N PHE A 357 -2.86 -10.68 -9.52
CA PHE A 357 -1.84 -9.82 -10.09
C PHE A 357 -2.39 -9.06 -11.31
N SER A 358 -1.88 -7.88 -11.55
CA SER A 358 -2.07 -7.15 -12.78
C SER A 358 -0.96 -7.52 -13.77
N PHE A 359 -1.30 -7.61 -15.04
CA PHE A 359 -0.34 -7.76 -16.11
C PHE A 359 -0.60 -6.72 -17.20
N SER A 360 0.46 -6.07 -17.68
CA SER A 360 0.38 -5.15 -18.80
C SER A 360 1.59 -5.28 -19.70
N GLY A 361 1.40 -5.02 -20.98
CA GLY A 361 2.43 -5.00 -21.99
C GLY A 361 2.13 -3.94 -23.05
N PHE A 362 3.01 -3.81 -24.05
CA PHE A 362 2.80 -2.82 -25.13
C PHE A 362 1.53 -3.07 -25.96
N THR A 363 1.07 -4.31 -26.01
CA THR A 363 -0.13 -4.72 -26.76
C THR A 363 -1.24 -5.27 -25.86
N THR A 364 -1.04 -5.23 -24.54
CA THR A 364 -1.97 -5.79 -23.57
C THR A 364 -2.31 -4.72 -22.53
N PRO A 365 -3.57 -4.28 -22.40
CA PRO A 365 -3.98 -3.36 -21.36
C PRO A 365 -3.86 -4.02 -19.99
N GLY A 366 -3.81 -3.20 -18.93
CA GLY A 366 -3.70 -3.67 -17.55
C GLY A 366 -4.83 -4.63 -17.16
N THR A 367 -4.60 -5.91 -17.34
CA THR A 367 -5.56 -7.00 -17.06
C THR A 367 -5.27 -7.62 -15.72
N ILE A 368 -6.29 -7.91 -14.94
CA ILE A 368 -6.17 -8.55 -13.63
C ILE A 368 -6.36 -10.06 -13.80
N TYR A 369 -5.43 -10.81 -13.22
CA TYR A 369 -5.45 -12.26 -13.17
C TYR A 369 -5.64 -12.73 -11.72
N ARG A 370 -6.41 -13.78 -11.54
CA ARG A 370 -6.53 -14.57 -10.32
C ARG A 370 -5.60 -15.77 -10.43
N PHE A 371 -4.82 -16.03 -9.41
CA PHE A 371 -3.90 -17.15 -9.38
C PHE A 371 -4.11 -17.98 -8.10
N ASN A 372 -4.05 -19.28 -8.21
CA ASN A 372 -4.14 -20.20 -7.08
C ASN A 372 -2.85 -21.00 -6.96
N THR A 373 -2.15 -20.84 -5.84
CA THR A 373 -0.83 -21.45 -5.60
C THR A 373 -0.91 -22.98 -5.45
N ASP A 374 -2.04 -23.56 -5.02
CA ASP A 374 -2.17 -25.01 -4.86
C ASP A 374 -2.34 -25.71 -6.20
N THR A 375 -3.07 -25.10 -7.14
CA THR A 375 -3.33 -25.68 -8.46
C THR A 375 -2.35 -25.21 -9.53
N GLY A 376 -1.67 -24.07 -9.32
CA GLY A 376 -0.81 -23.43 -10.31
C GLY A 376 -1.58 -22.75 -11.46
N ASN A 377 -2.91 -22.63 -11.35
CA ASN A 377 -3.75 -22.07 -12.40
C ASN A 377 -3.87 -20.55 -12.27
N ALA A 378 -3.70 -19.86 -13.40
CA ALA A 378 -4.01 -18.45 -13.56
C ALA A 378 -5.21 -18.29 -14.49
N GLU A 379 -6.17 -17.44 -14.10
CA GLU A 379 -7.35 -17.13 -14.89
C GLU A 379 -7.58 -15.63 -14.96
N GLU A 380 -8.12 -15.14 -16.07
CA GLU A 380 -8.47 -13.75 -16.22
C GLU A 380 -9.64 -13.40 -15.28
N PHE A 381 -9.44 -12.38 -14.46
CA PHE A 381 -10.43 -11.92 -13.49
C PHE A 381 -11.15 -10.64 -13.94
N ALA A 382 -10.44 -9.70 -14.50
CA ALA A 382 -10.98 -8.46 -15.04
C ALA A 382 -10.07 -7.92 -16.14
N ARG A 383 -10.68 -7.62 -17.29
CA ARG A 383 -10.01 -6.98 -18.43
C ARG A 383 -10.68 -5.66 -18.75
N PRO A 384 -9.91 -4.58 -18.97
CA PRO A 384 -10.44 -3.33 -19.46
C PRO A 384 -11.16 -3.48 -20.80
N ARG A 385 -12.31 -2.84 -20.94
CA ARG A 385 -12.92 -2.64 -22.24
C ARG A 385 -12.22 -1.46 -22.91
N LEU A 386 -11.64 -1.71 -24.07
CA LEU A 386 -11.08 -0.67 -24.92
C LEU A 386 -12.15 -0.23 -25.94
N ALA A 387 -12.24 1.08 -26.18
CA ALA A 387 -13.15 1.65 -27.18
C ALA A 387 -12.70 1.30 -28.61
#